data_94c44f209c145176c404b42d6654760e
#
_entry.id   94c44f209c145176c404b42d6654760e
#
_cell.length_a   1.000
_cell.length_b   1.000
_cell.length_c   1.000
_cell.angle_alpha   90.00
_cell.angle_beta   90.00
_cell.angle_gamma   90.00
#
_symmetry.space_group_name_H-M   'P 1'
#
loop_
_entity.id
_entity.type
_entity.pdbx_description
1 polymer ?
#
loop_
_entity_poly.entity_id
_entity_poly.type
_entity_poly.pdbx_seq_one_letter_code
_entity_poly.pdbx_strand_id
1 'polypeptide(L)'
;MRDLTDLFITPDAEGFTYSISETNTIPPDSYHIEYVTKTTEIRERLTLLPSAYIAGLATSNDWVYEACRIAALIYTASVILRLPFSTTADPSRNPLVAESEAFNNHDNGTPLFTTRLSEALYEVLKRTDSAYLWGNMSGVFYWVTSVGAAVARAPAAIDTSHQPQSQSEAYAVCLRRCVTMYSMRAMTILIYEHPVPVLLSQKRLLRVQKLIGTYNEGVDVTRATQSVTLG
;
A
#
# COMPACT_ATOMS: atom_id res chain seq x y z
N MET A 1 8.46 7.85 0.04
CA MET A 1 7.18 7.48 0.70
C MET A 1 6.68 8.50 1.72
N ARG A 2 7.54 9.03 2.61
CA ARG A 2 7.12 10.03 3.59
C ARG A 2 6.49 11.26 2.92
N ASP A 3 7.19 11.85 1.96
CA ASP A 3 6.73 13.04 1.23
C ASP A 3 5.40 12.80 0.52
N LEU A 4 5.23 11.62 -0.12
CA LEU A 4 3.97 11.24 -0.74
C LEU A 4 2.83 11.17 0.28
N THR A 5 3.10 10.61 1.46
CA THR A 5 2.12 10.52 2.55
C THR A 5 1.74 11.91 3.07
N ASP A 6 2.72 12.75 3.29
CA ASP A 6 2.51 14.10 3.80
C ASP A 6 1.70 14.95 2.79
N LEU A 7 2.02 14.88 1.50
CA LEU A 7 1.26 15.53 0.43
C LEU A 7 -0.19 14.99 0.32
N PHE A 8 -0.41 13.69 0.54
CA PHE A 8 -1.74 13.10 0.49
C PHE A 8 -2.62 13.50 1.68
N ILE A 9 -2.02 13.67 2.87
CA ILE A 9 -2.74 13.97 4.11
C ILE A 9 -2.99 15.48 4.30
N THR A 10 -2.12 16.34 3.79
CA THR A 10 -2.12 17.79 4.06
C THR A 10 -3.43 18.50 3.70
N PRO A 11 -4.08 18.25 2.56
CA PRO A 11 -5.34 18.94 2.21
C PRO A 11 -6.45 18.75 3.23
N ASP A 12 -6.50 17.57 3.86
CA ASP A 12 -7.53 17.24 4.86
C ASP A 12 -7.23 17.83 6.25
N ALA A 13 -5.97 18.17 6.50
CA ALA A 13 -5.57 18.79 7.78
C ALA A 13 -6.09 20.22 7.94
N GLU A 14 -6.36 20.91 6.84
CA GLU A 14 -6.82 22.30 6.81
C GLU A 14 -8.35 22.44 6.70
N GLY A 15 -9.09 21.33 6.80
CA GLY A 15 -10.54 21.36 6.75
C GLY A 15 -11.11 21.70 5.37
N PHE A 16 -10.38 21.38 4.30
CA PHE A 16 -10.89 21.47 2.94
C PHE A 16 -11.98 20.41 2.71
N THR A 17 -13.15 20.66 3.26
CA THR A 17 -14.37 20.18 2.67
C THR A 17 -14.49 20.86 1.32
N TYR A 18 -14.51 20.09 0.23
CA TYR A 18 -14.98 20.58 -1.07
C TYR A 18 -16.44 20.98 -0.91
N SER A 19 -16.67 22.14 -0.35
CA SER A 19 -17.90 22.87 -0.53
C SER A 19 -17.86 23.38 -1.96
N ILE A 20 -18.68 22.81 -2.83
CA ILE A 20 -19.04 23.43 -4.11
C ILE A 20 -19.81 24.70 -3.72
N SER A 21 -19.09 25.74 -3.44
CA SER A 21 -19.59 27.09 -3.22
C SER A 21 -18.62 28.01 -3.94
N GLU A 22 -19.12 28.48 -5.09
CA GLU A 22 -18.54 29.57 -5.87
C GLU A 22 -18.21 30.72 -4.93
N THR A 23 -16.97 31.10 -4.88
CA THR A 23 -16.38 32.43 -4.80
C THR A 23 -15.09 32.47 -4.01
N ASN A 24 -14.06 32.96 -4.71
CA ASN A 24 -12.81 33.59 -4.26
C ASN A 24 -11.55 32.71 -3.99
N THR A 25 -10.78 32.59 -5.07
CA THR A 25 -9.37 33.02 -5.23
C THR A 25 -8.37 32.64 -4.14
N ILE A 26 -8.04 31.37 -4.06
CA ILE A 26 -6.67 30.92 -3.78
C ILE A 26 -6.34 30.01 -4.96
N PRO A 27 -5.18 30.14 -5.63
CA PRO A 27 -4.88 29.29 -6.76
C PRO A 27 -4.72 27.84 -6.26
N PRO A 28 -5.65 26.94 -6.60
CA PRO A 28 -5.52 25.52 -6.29
C PRO A 28 -4.34 24.87 -7.04
N ASP A 29 -3.71 25.65 -7.94
CA ASP A 29 -2.80 25.15 -8.93
C ASP A 29 -1.44 24.70 -8.39
N SER A 30 -0.84 25.39 -7.41
CA SER A 30 0.52 25.06 -6.99
C SER A 30 0.60 23.74 -6.20
N TYR A 31 -0.33 23.50 -5.28
CA TYR A 31 -0.37 22.29 -4.48
C TYR A 31 -0.73 21.06 -5.33
N HIS A 32 -1.72 21.20 -6.21
CA HIS A 32 -2.10 20.13 -7.12
C HIS A 32 -0.96 19.79 -8.10
N ILE A 33 -0.28 20.80 -8.63
CA ILE A 33 0.88 20.62 -9.51
C ILE A 33 2.00 19.90 -8.77
N GLU A 34 2.33 20.29 -7.53
CA GLU A 34 3.34 19.64 -6.73
C GLU A 34 2.98 18.17 -6.44
N TYR A 35 1.74 17.91 -6.06
CA TYR A 35 1.25 16.55 -5.84
C TYR A 35 1.38 15.68 -7.09
N VAL A 36 0.88 16.16 -8.24
CA VAL A 36 0.95 15.44 -9.52
C VAL A 36 2.39 15.20 -9.94
N THR A 37 3.26 16.22 -9.85
CA THR A 37 4.68 16.10 -10.20
C THR A 37 5.37 15.06 -9.32
N LYS A 38 5.15 15.12 -8.01
CA LYS A 38 5.76 14.18 -7.06
C LYS A 38 5.27 12.76 -7.22
N THR A 39 3.98 12.57 -7.46
CA THR A 39 3.40 11.24 -7.71
C THR A 39 3.92 10.64 -9.00
N THR A 40 4.06 11.43 -10.06
CA THR A 40 4.63 11.00 -11.34
C THR A 40 6.11 10.59 -11.18
N GLU A 41 6.92 11.42 -10.52
CA GLU A 41 8.32 11.11 -10.23
C GLU A 41 8.48 9.81 -9.43
N ILE A 42 7.68 9.63 -8.38
CA ILE A 42 7.73 8.41 -7.56
C ILE A 42 7.29 7.18 -8.36
N ARG A 43 6.23 7.31 -9.17
CA ARG A 43 5.73 6.26 -10.05
C ARG A 43 6.82 5.82 -11.02
N GLU A 44 7.40 6.74 -11.78
CA GLU A 44 8.45 6.45 -12.75
C GLU A 44 9.65 5.77 -12.09
N ARG A 45 10.14 6.31 -10.98
CA ARG A 45 11.27 5.69 -10.26
C ARG A 45 10.95 4.29 -9.76
N LEU A 46 9.73 4.08 -9.25
CA LEU A 46 9.33 2.80 -8.67
C LEU A 46 9.15 1.71 -9.74
N THR A 47 8.60 2.06 -10.89
CA THR A 47 8.38 1.11 -11.99
C THR A 47 9.69 0.70 -12.67
N LEU A 48 10.72 1.55 -12.61
CA LEU A 48 12.07 1.25 -13.12
C LEU A 48 12.92 0.41 -12.15
N LEU A 49 12.45 0.13 -10.94
CA LEU A 49 13.20 -0.72 -10.00
C LEU A 49 13.17 -2.18 -10.45
N PRO A 50 14.33 -2.81 -10.68
CA PRO A 50 14.39 -4.21 -11.07
C PRO A 50 13.92 -5.12 -9.92
N SER A 51 13.36 -6.27 -10.24
CA SER A 51 13.04 -7.28 -9.23
C SER A 51 14.28 -8.01 -8.76
N ALA A 52 14.33 -8.38 -7.48
CA ALA A 52 15.39 -9.21 -6.92
C ALA A 52 15.40 -10.66 -7.46
N TYR A 53 14.37 -11.06 -8.16
CA TYR A 53 14.30 -12.36 -8.85
C TYR A 53 15.08 -12.37 -10.16
N ILE A 54 15.47 -11.21 -10.70
CA ILE A 54 16.28 -11.14 -11.92
C ILE A 54 17.74 -11.42 -11.58
N ALA A 55 18.28 -12.45 -12.22
CA ALA A 55 19.68 -12.83 -12.02
C ALA A 55 20.67 -11.82 -12.65
N GLY A 56 21.86 -11.71 -12.07
CA GLY A 56 22.96 -10.91 -12.64
C GLY A 56 22.90 -9.41 -12.33
N LEU A 57 21.93 -8.94 -11.57
CA LEU A 57 21.86 -7.55 -11.11
C LEU A 57 22.41 -7.41 -9.68
N ALA A 58 22.80 -6.19 -9.31
CA ALA A 58 23.24 -5.89 -7.95
C ALA A 58 22.16 -6.16 -6.88
N THR A 59 20.89 -6.11 -7.28
CA THR A 59 19.71 -6.39 -6.42
C THR A 59 19.30 -7.86 -6.42
N SER A 60 19.98 -8.73 -7.19
CA SER A 60 19.64 -10.15 -7.26
C SER A 60 19.74 -10.81 -5.88
N ASN A 61 18.68 -11.49 -5.47
CA ASN A 61 18.54 -12.15 -4.16
C ASN A 61 18.58 -11.19 -2.94
N ASP A 62 18.49 -9.88 -3.13
CA ASP A 62 18.27 -8.93 -2.03
C ASP A 62 16.79 -8.93 -1.63
N TRP A 63 16.46 -9.80 -0.67
CA TRP A 63 15.07 -9.97 -0.22
C TRP A 63 14.56 -8.81 0.62
N VAL A 64 15.43 -8.07 1.30
CA VAL A 64 15.07 -6.84 2.02
C VAL A 64 14.63 -5.77 1.03
N TYR A 65 15.42 -5.58 -0.02
CA TYR A 65 15.08 -4.68 -1.12
C TYR A 65 13.75 -5.07 -1.79
N GLU A 66 13.55 -6.37 -2.10
CA GLU A 66 12.32 -6.83 -2.76
C GLU A 66 11.09 -6.64 -1.87
N ALA A 67 11.19 -6.88 -0.57
CA ALA A 67 10.10 -6.60 0.37
C ALA A 67 9.73 -5.11 0.38
N CYS A 68 10.73 -4.23 0.36
CA CYS A 68 10.52 -2.78 0.26
C CYS A 68 9.86 -2.40 -1.08
N ARG A 69 10.30 -3.00 -2.19
CA ARG A 69 9.76 -2.75 -3.53
C ARG A 69 8.30 -3.15 -3.62
N ILE A 70 7.93 -4.36 -3.17
CA ILE A 70 6.55 -4.84 -3.18
C ILE A 70 5.65 -3.95 -2.29
N ALA A 71 6.08 -3.65 -1.07
CA ALA A 71 5.33 -2.76 -0.19
C ALA A 71 5.13 -1.36 -0.79
N ALA A 72 6.16 -0.84 -1.49
CA ALA A 72 6.09 0.44 -2.17
C ALA A 72 5.12 0.43 -3.36
N LEU A 73 5.08 -0.64 -4.15
CA LEU A 73 4.11 -0.81 -5.24
C LEU A 73 2.66 -0.79 -4.72
N ILE A 74 2.38 -1.53 -3.65
CA ILE A 74 1.05 -1.55 -3.02
C ILE A 74 0.68 -0.16 -2.48
N TYR A 75 1.57 0.43 -1.68
CA TYR A 75 1.32 1.70 -1.01
C TYR A 75 1.12 2.85 -1.99
N THR A 76 2.01 2.97 -2.97
CA THR A 76 1.97 4.05 -3.96
C THR A 76 0.73 3.95 -4.84
N ALA A 77 0.38 2.75 -5.31
CA ALA A 77 -0.85 2.55 -6.06
C ALA A 77 -2.09 2.92 -5.23
N SER A 78 -2.13 2.52 -3.95
CA SER A 78 -3.26 2.85 -3.06
C SER A 78 -3.43 4.36 -2.88
N VAL A 79 -2.33 5.09 -2.70
CA VAL A 79 -2.35 6.55 -2.52
C VAL A 79 -2.74 7.26 -3.82
N ILE A 80 -2.14 6.89 -4.95
CA ILE A 80 -2.39 7.54 -6.24
C ILE A 80 -3.82 7.28 -6.74
N LEU A 81 -4.26 6.03 -6.67
CA LEU A 81 -5.56 5.61 -7.20
C LEU A 81 -6.70 5.76 -6.18
N ARG A 82 -6.36 6.08 -4.93
CA ARG A 82 -7.31 6.13 -3.79
C ARG A 82 -8.09 4.83 -3.63
N LEU A 83 -7.44 3.70 -3.87
CA LEU A 83 -8.01 2.36 -3.73
C LEU A 83 -7.56 1.69 -2.44
N PRO A 84 -8.40 0.85 -1.83
CA PRO A 84 -8.02 0.05 -0.67
C PRO A 84 -6.73 -0.75 -0.92
N PHE A 85 -5.89 -0.88 0.10
CA PHE A 85 -4.66 -1.68 0.02
C PHE A 85 -4.93 -3.14 -0.42
N SER A 86 -6.07 -3.69 -0.05
CA SER A 86 -6.49 -5.03 -0.47
C SER A 86 -6.76 -5.12 -1.98
N THR A 87 -7.22 -4.03 -2.59
CA THR A 87 -7.46 -3.95 -4.04
C THR A 87 -6.15 -3.83 -4.80
N THR A 88 -5.26 -2.93 -4.37
CA THR A 88 -3.97 -2.70 -5.03
C THR A 88 -2.94 -3.82 -4.80
N ALA A 89 -3.20 -4.73 -3.86
CA ALA A 89 -2.45 -5.95 -3.69
C ALA A 89 -2.78 -7.03 -4.73
N ASP A 90 -3.82 -6.84 -5.53
CA ASP A 90 -4.12 -7.66 -6.69
C ASP A 90 -3.28 -7.14 -7.88
N PRO A 91 -2.34 -7.95 -8.44
CA PRO A 91 -1.51 -7.50 -9.56
C PRO A 91 -2.30 -6.99 -10.76
N SER A 92 -3.45 -7.62 -11.04
CA SER A 92 -4.31 -7.23 -12.17
C SER A 92 -4.98 -5.87 -12.01
N ARG A 93 -5.08 -5.37 -10.78
CA ARG A 93 -5.68 -4.08 -10.42
C ARG A 93 -4.66 -3.00 -10.05
N ASN A 94 -3.38 -3.34 -10.09
CA ASN A 94 -2.29 -2.44 -9.76
C ASN A 94 -1.50 -2.06 -11.02
N PRO A 95 -1.74 -0.90 -11.62
CA PRO A 95 -1.07 -0.50 -12.87
C PRO A 95 0.44 -0.37 -12.71
N LEU A 96 0.95 -0.07 -11.50
CA LEU A 96 2.39 0.02 -11.25
C LEU A 96 3.07 -1.35 -11.38
N VAL A 97 2.35 -2.43 -11.11
CA VAL A 97 2.84 -3.80 -11.33
C VAL A 97 2.99 -4.06 -12.81
N ALA A 98 1.96 -3.80 -13.61
CA ALA A 98 2.00 -3.99 -15.04
C ALA A 98 3.14 -3.19 -15.72
N GLU A 99 3.34 -1.94 -15.29
CA GLU A 99 4.44 -1.09 -15.77
C GLU A 99 5.81 -1.63 -15.33
N SER A 100 5.94 -2.07 -14.07
CA SER A 100 7.16 -2.67 -13.55
C SER A 100 7.46 -4.00 -14.25
N GLU A 101 6.45 -4.81 -14.55
CA GLU A 101 6.60 -6.05 -15.29
C GLU A 101 7.03 -5.80 -16.74
N ALA A 102 6.46 -4.81 -17.41
CA ALA A 102 6.89 -4.43 -18.77
C ALA A 102 8.38 -4.04 -18.83
N PHE A 103 8.89 -3.41 -17.77
CA PHE A 103 10.31 -3.08 -17.66
C PHE A 103 11.20 -4.31 -17.39
N ASN A 104 10.73 -5.22 -16.54
CA ASN A 104 11.50 -6.38 -16.06
C ASN A 104 11.42 -7.60 -16.99
N ASN A 105 10.38 -7.71 -17.86
CA ASN A 105 10.15 -8.85 -18.74
C ASN A 105 10.83 -8.69 -20.09
N HIS A 106 12.17 -8.64 -20.11
CA HIS A 106 12.90 -8.51 -21.38
C HIS A 106 12.93 -9.80 -22.21
N ASP A 107 12.72 -11.00 -21.61
CA ASP A 107 13.02 -12.24 -22.35
C ASP A 107 11.92 -13.31 -22.43
N ASN A 108 10.92 -13.41 -21.56
CA ASN A 108 10.05 -14.59 -21.55
C ASN A 108 8.52 -14.35 -21.37
N GLY A 109 8.05 -13.15 -21.24
CA GLY A 109 6.59 -12.86 -21.14
C GLY A 109 5.86 -13.48 -19.93
N THR A 110 6.59 -14.07 -18.99
CA THR A 110 6.01 -14.61 -17.75
C THR A 110 5.85 -13.50 -16.72
N PRO A 111 4.65 -13.32 -16.15
CA PRO A 111 4.42 -12.30 -15.14
C PRO A 111 5.28 -12.57 -13.89
N LEU A 112 5.89 -11.53 -13.35
CA LEU A 112 6.67 -11.58 -12.11
C LEU A 112 5.81 -12.00 -10.91
N PHE A 113 4.56 -11.59 -10.90
CA PHE A 113 3.61 -11.87 -9.84
C PHE A 113 2.43 -12.69 -10.37
N THR A 114 2.48 -14.00 -10.15
CA THR A 114 1.37 -14.93 -10.43
C THR A 114 0.37 -15.00 -9.28
N THR A 115 0.75 -14.52 -8.11
CA THR A 115 -0.04 -14.49 -6.87
C THR A 115 -0.29 -13.06 -6.42
N ARG A 116 -1.12 -12.88 -5.41
CA ARG A 116 -1.34 -11.56 -4.80
C ARG A 116 -0.04 -11.01 -4.23
N LEU A 117 0.16 -9.70 -4.33
CA LEU A 117 1.36 -9.03 -3.79
C LEU A 117 1.52 -9.23 -2.28
N SER A 118 0.43 -9.46 -1.53
CA SER A 118 0.48 -9.81 -0.11
C SER A 118 1.13 -11.17 0.13
N GLU A 119 0.90 -12.14 -0.75
CA GLU A 119 1.52 -13.46 -0.71
C GLU A 119 2.99 -13.37 -1.10
N ALA A 120 3.28 -12.66 -2.20
CA ALA A 120 4.65 -12.40 -2.62
C ALA A 120 5.45 -11.67 -1.54
N LEU A 121 4.87 -10.66 -0.88
CA LEU A 121 5.51 -9.95 0.23
C LEU A 121 5.82 -10.89 1.40
N TYR A 122 4.89 -11.75 1.77
CA TYR A 122 5.11 -12.72 2.85
C TYR A 122 6.20 -13.72 2.52
N GLU A 123 6.21 -14.27 1.30
CA GLU A 123 7.24 -15.21 0.85
C GLU A 123 8.64 -14.56 0.84
N VAL A 124 8.72 -13.29 0.44
CA VAL A 124 9.96 -12.51 0.50
C VAL A 124 10.38 -12.25 1.95
N LEU A 125 9.45 -11.85 2.83
CA LEU A 125 9.75 -11.63 4.25
C LEU A 125 10.30 -12.88 4.94
N LYS A 126 9.82 -14.08 4.59
CA LYS A 126 10.36 -15.35 5.10
C LYS A 126 11.82 -15.59 4.73
N ARG A 127 12.29 -15.03 3.63
CA ARG A 127 13.68 -15.14 3.17
C ARG A 127 14.61 -14.11 3.81
N THR A 128 14.04 -13.11 4.52
CA THR A 128 14.83 -12.11 5.24
C THR A 128 15.10 -12.56 6.67
N ASP A 129 16.22 -12.11 7.25
CA ASP A 129 16.44 -12.26 8.68
C ASP A 129 15.58 -11.22 9.45
N SER A 130 14.40 -11.66 9.86
CA SER A 130 13.48 -10.84 10.64
C SER A 130 13.81 -10.83 12.14
N ALA A 131 14.80 -11.63 12.60
CA ALA A 131 15.10 -11.78 14.03
C ALA A 131 15.50 -10.44 14.67
N TYR A 132 16.27 -9.65 13.95
CA TYR A 132 16.75 -8.34 14.38
C TYR A 132 16.03 -7.17 13.69
N LEU A 133 14.83 -7.39 13.16
CA LEU A 133 14.02 -6.37 12.45
C LEU A 133 14.82 -5.61 11.36
N TRP A 134 15.72 -6.32 10.66
CA TRP A 134 16.67 -5.75 9.68
C TRP A 134 17.68 -4.75 10.28
N GLY A 135 18.02 -4.85 11.57
CA GLY A 135 19.01 -4.01 12.24
C GLY A 135 18.68 -2.52 12.14
N ASN A 136 19.56 -1.74 11.55
CA ASN A 136 19.40 -0.28 11.40
C ASN A 136 18.19 0.11 10.52
N MET A 137 17.55 -0.84 9.84
CA MET A 137 16.37 -0.63 9.02
C MET A 137 15.07 -1.04 9.71
N SER A 138 15.05 -1.16 11.04
CA SER A 138 13.89 -1.61 11.81
C SER A 138 12.63 -0.76 11.59
N GLY A 139 12.78 0.54 11.39
CA GLY A 139 11.67 1.43 11.01
C GLY A 139 11.12 1.12 9.61
N VAL A 140 11.97 0.72 8.67
CA VAL A 140 11.55 0.29 7.33
C VAL A 140 10.86 -1.06 7.41
N PHE A 141 11.39 -2.01 8.18
CA PHE A 141 10.74 -3.28 8.46
C PHE A 141 9.32 -3.09 9.02
N TYR A 142 9.18 -2.20 10.01
CA TYR A 142 7.88 -1.85 10.58
C TYR A 142 6.93 -1.29 9.53
N TRP A 143 7.39 -0.38 8.67
CA TRP A 143 6.57 0.19 7.60
C TRP A 143 6.13 -0.88 6.59
N VAL A 144 7.04 -1.72 6.11
CA VAL A 144 6.77 -2.81 5.15
C VAL A 144 5.73 -3.77 5.71
N THR A 145 5.93 -4.23 6.96
CA THR A 145 5.00 -5.16 7.62
C THR A 145 3.65 -4.51 7.94
N SER A 146 3.62 -3.20 8.21
CA SER A 146 2.38 -2.46 8.44
C SER A 146 1.56 -2.30 7.16
N VAL A 147 2.20 -2.06 6.01
CA VAL A 147 1.55 -2.08 4.70
C VAL A 147 0.97 -3.47 4.43
N GLY A 148 1.75 -4.53 4.64
CA GLY A 148 1.27 -5.91 4.51
C GLY A 148 0.08 -6.23 5.42
N ALA A 149 0.11 -5.78 6.67
CA ALA A 149 -1.00 -5.94 7.62
C ALA A 149 -2.26 -5.14 7.21
N ALA A 150 -2.07 -3.97 6.60
CA ALA A 150 -3.16 -3.17 6.07
C ALA A 150 -3.86 -3.84 4.87
N VAL A 151 -3.09 -4.49 3.98
CA VAL A 151 -3.62 -5.33 2.89
C VAL A 151 -4.49 -6.46 3.43
N ALA A 152 -4.07 -7.04 4.55
CA ALA A 152 -4.72 -8.18 5.16
C ALA A 152 -6.06 -7.85 5.85
N ARG A 153 -6.39 -6.57 6.06
CA ARG A 153 -7.72 -6.15 6.49
C ARG A 153 -8.70 -6.33 5.33
N ALA A 154 -9.33 -7.51 5.25
CA ALA A 154 -10.52 -7.65 4.43
C ALA A 154 -11.59 -6.67 4.93
N PRO A 155 -12.40 -6.06 4.05
CA PRO A 155 -13.63 -5.44 4.50
C PRO A 155 -14.36 -6.47 5.35
N ALA A 156 -14.87 -6.03 6.49
CA ALA A 156 -15.63 -6.87 7.39
C ALA A 156 -16.96 -7.24 6.73
N ALA A 157 -16.94 -8.17 5.80
CA ALA A 157 -18.08 -9.01 5.57
C ALA A 157 -18.21 -9.81 6.88
N ILE A 158 -19.13 -9.36 7.72
CA ILE A 158 -19.54 -10.07 8.91
C ILE A 158 -20.32 -11.31 8.43
N ASP A 159 -19.57 -12.27 7.94
CA ASP A 159 -20.11 -13.59 7.71
C ASP A 159 -19.66 -14.47 8.89
N THR A 160 -20.61 -14.67 9.77
CA THR A 160 -20.48 -15.40 11.04
C THR A 160 -20.34 -16.91 10.86
N SER A 161 -20.05 -17.41 9.68
CA SER A 161 -19.70 -18.81 9.45
C SER A 161 -18.22 -19.07 9.74
N HIS A 162 -17.95 -19.58 10.92
CA HIS A 162 -16.61 -19.74 11.52
C HIS A 162 -15.73 -20.82 10.89
N GLN A 163 -16.00 -21.30 9.69
CA GLN A 163 -15.18 -22.34 9.06
C GLN A 163 -14.67 -21.86 7.70
N PRO A 164 -13.34 -21.89 7.45
CA PRO A 164 -12.80 -21.56 6.14
C PRO A 164 -13.36 -22.54 5.11
N GLN A 165 -14.05 -22.02 4.10
CA GLN A 165 -14.75 -22.83 3.11
C GLN A 165 -13.81 -23.43 2.06
N SER A 166 -12.56 -22.93 1.99
CA SER A 166 -11.55 -23.45 1.06
C SER A 166 -10.13 -23.39 1.64
N GLN A 167 -9.26 -24.25 1.11
CA GLN A 167 -7.83 -24.24 1.47
C GLN A 167 -7.16 -22.88 1.17
N SER A 168 -7.57 -22.23 0.10
CA SER A 168 -7.08 -20.89 -0.27
C SER A 168 -7.48 -19.84 0.75
N GLU A 169 -8.68 -19.91 1.29
CA GLU A 169 -9.15 -18.98 2.33
C GLU A 169 -8.42 -19.21 3.66
N ALA A 170 -8.22 -20.46 4.05
CA ALA A 170 -7.43 -20.82 5.23
C ALA A 170 -5.99 -20.29 5.11
N TYR A 171 -5.37 -20.41 3.93
CA TYR A 171 -4.05 -19.88 3.67
C TYR A 171 -4.02 -18.34 3.77
N ALA A 172 -4.99 -17.64 3.18
CA ALA A 172 -5.10 -16.19 3.28
C ALA A 172 -5.26 -15.71 4.73
N VAL A 173 -6.02 -16.43 5.56
CA VAL A 173 -6.16 -16.14 6.99
C VAL A 173 -4.84 -16.36 7.73
N CYS A 174 -4.14 -17.45 7.45
CA CYS A 174 -2.83 -17.74 8.04
C CYS A 174 -1.81 -16.65 7.70
N LEU A 175 -1.69 -16.30 6.42
CA LEU A 175 -0.82 -15.24 5.91
C LEU A 175 -1.10 -13.91 6.60
N ARG A 176 -2.38 -13.55 6.73
CA ARG A 176 -2.82 -12.35 7.44
C ARG A 176 -2.29 -12.33 8.87
N ARG A 177 -2.48 -13.42 9.60
CA ARG A 177 -1.99 -13.54 10.99
C ARG A 177 -0.48 -13.39 11.05
N CYS A 178 0.26 -14.06 10.18
CA CYS A 178 1.72 -13.99 10.17
C CYS A 178 2.23 -12.57 9.91
N VAL A 179 1.72 -11.88 8.89
CA VAL A 179 2.15 -10.50 8.58
C VAL A 179 1.76 -9.53 9.69
N THR A 180 0.57 -9.70 10.29
CA THR A 180 0.16 -8.88 11.44
C THR A 180 1.08 -9.13 12.63
N MET A 181 1.49 -10.37 12.90
CA MET A 181 2.45 -10.69 13.97
C MET A 181 3.83 -10.04 13.74
N TYR A 182 4.33 -10.00 12.50
CA TYR A 182 5.56 -9.27 12.18
C TYR A 182 5.43 -7.78 12.51
N SER A 183 4.33 -7.15 12.08
CA SER A 183 4.06 -5.73 12.36
C SER A 183 3.93 -5.45 13.85
N MET A 184 3.17 -6.27 14.58
CA MET A 184 3.00 -6.13 16.03
C MET A 184 4.32 -6.30 16.79
N ARG A 185 5.13 -7.30 16.42
CA ARG A 185 6.46 -7.52 17.01
C ARG A 185 7.36 -6.30 16.79
N ALA A 186 7.42 -5.80 15.57
CA ALA A 186 8.21 -4.62 15.24
C ALA A 186 7.73 -3.39 16.03
N MET A 187 6.42 -3.17 16.07
CA MET A 187 5.83 -2.08 16.85
C MET A 187 6.19 -2.18 18.33
N THR A 188 6.06 -3.37 18.93
CA THR A 188 6.33 -3.57 20.35
C THR A 188 7.79 -3.25 20.70
N ILE A 189 8.74 -3.67 19.87
CA ILE A 189 10.16 -3.40 20.11
C ILE A 189 10.46 -1.92 19.90
N LEU A 190 10.04 -1.36 18.77
CA LEU A 190 10.36 0.02 18.41
C LEU A 190 9.68 1.06 19.28
N ILE A 191 8.53 0.77 19.89
CA ILE A 191 7.85 1.74 20.77
C ILE A 191 8.64 2.02 22.06
N TYR A 192 9.45 1.07 22.50
CA TYR A 192 10.34 1.30 23.66
C TYR A 192 11.53 2.16 23.32
N GLU A 193 12.05 2.06 22.09
CA GLU A 193 13.23 2.80 21.65
C GLU A 193 12.86 4.15 21.05
N HIS A 194 11.79 4.18 20.26
CA HIS A 194 11.37 5.32 19.45
C HIS A 194 9.84 5.54 19.48
N PRO A 195 9.24 5.84 20.64
CA PRO A 195 7.78 5.90 20.79
C PRO A 195 7.13 6.94 19.87
N VAL A 196 7.69 8.13 19.77
CA VAL A 196 7.09 9.22 18.98
C VAL A 196 7.10 8.92 17.48
N PRO A 197 8.22 8.53 16.83
CA PRO A 197 8.23 8.15 15.43
C PRO A 197 7.28 7.00 15.10
N VAL A 198 7.17 5.98 15.95
CA VAL A 198 6.30 4.83 15.74
C VAL A 198 4.84 5.25 15.76
N LEU A 199 4.41 5.99 16.78
CA LEU A 199 3.04 6.49 16.90
C LEU A 199 2.66 7.42 15.75
N LEU A 200 3.58 8.29 15.31
CA LEU A 200 3.36 9.17 14.17
C LEU A 200 3.20 8.38 12.86
N SER A 201 4.05 7.38 12.64
CA SER A 201 3.96 6.52 11.45
C SER A 201 2.64 5.74 11.41
N GLN A 202 2.22 5.21 12.55
CA GLN A 202 0.94 4.51 12.68
C GLN A 202 -0.25 5.45 12.44
N LYS A 203 -0.23 6.62 13.05
CA LYS A 203 -1.27 7.65 12.85
C LYS A 203 -1.39 8.06 11.39
N ARG A 204 -0.26 8.24 10.69
CA ARG A 204 -0.24 8.56 9.25
C ARG A 204 -0.84 7.44 8.41
N LEU A 205 -0.45 6.19 8.64
CA LEU A 205 -0.98 5.04 7.89
C LEU A 205 -2.49 4.90 8.09
N LEU A 206 -2.98 5.02 9.32
CA LEU A 206 -4.41 4.99 9.63
C LEU A 206 -5.17 6.14 8.96
N ARG A 207 -4.58 7.34 8.91
CA ARG A 207 -5.18 8.48 8.23
C ARG A 207 -5.28 8.25 6.73
N VAL A 208 -4.24 7.73 6.09
CA VAL A 208 -4.27 7.33 4.68
C VAL A 208 -5.39 6.31 4.42
N GLN A 209 -5.50 5.28 5.25
CA GLN A 209 -6.57 4.29 5.12
C GLN A 209 -7.97 4.89 5.26
N LYS A 210 -8.14 5.82 6.20
CA LYS A 210 -9.42 6.52 6.41
C LYS A 210 -9.78 7.38 5.19
N LEU A 211 -8.85 8.16 4.67
CA LEU A 211 -9.07 9.00 3.48
C LEU A 211 -9.44 8.17 2.24
N ILE A 212 -8.76 7.04 2.04
CA ILE A 212 -9.10 6.09 0.97
C ILE A 212 -10.52 5.53 1.17
N GLY A 213 -10.89 5.17 2.40
CA GLY A 213 -12.21 4.64 2.75
C GLY A 213 -13.33 5.65 2.48
N THR A 214 -13.20 6.87 2.97
CA THR A 214 -14.21 7.93 2.78
C THR A 214 -14.40 8.29 1.31
N TYR A 215 -13.33 8.26 0.50
CA TYR A 215 -13.44 8.50 -0.94
C TYR A 215 -14.30 7.43 -1.64
N ASN A 216 -14.12 6.16 -1.29
CA ASN A 216 -14.89 5.07 -1.89
C ASN A 216 -16.37 5.10 -1.49
N GLU A 217 -16.68 5.43 -0.24
CA GLU A 217 -18.06 5.62 0.23
C GLU A 217 -18.77 6.75 -0.55
N GLY A 218 -18.08 7.86 -0.80
CA GLY A 218 -18.60 8.97 -1.60
C GLY A 218 -18.91 8.59 -3.05
N VAL A 219 -18.07 7.77 -3.67
CA VAL A 219 -18.27 7.31 -5.07
C VAL A 219 -19.46 6.36 -5.18
N ASP A 220 -19.65 5.48 -4.20
CA ASP A 220 -20.77 4.53 -4.19
C ASP A 220 -22.12 5.27 -4.00
N VAL A 221 -22.17 6.27 -3.14
CA VAL A 221 -23.38 7.12 -2.97
C VAL A 221 -23.72 7.85 -4.25
N THR A 222 -22.73 8.40 -4.97
CA THR A 222 -22.95 9.13 -6.23
C THR A 222 -23.48 8.20 -7.33
N ARG A 223 -22.98 6.96 -7.41
CA ARG A 223 -23.48 5.96 -8.36
C ARG A 223 -24.91 5.52 -8.04
N ALA A 224 -25.22 5.31 -6.76
CA ALA A 224 -26.56 4.94 -6.31
C ALA A 224 -27.58 6.06 -6.64
N THR A 225 -27.21 7.31 -6.47
CA THR A 225 -28.09 8.45 -6.75
C THR A 225 -28.34 8.64 -8.25
N GLN A 226 -27.34 8.37 -9.10
CA GLN A 226 -27.50 8.43 -10.56
C GLN A 226 -28.37 7.31 -11.13
N SER A 227 -28.40 6.14 -10.49
CA SER A 227 -29.27 5.03 -10.92
C SER A 227 -30.75 5.25 -10.55
N VAL A 228 -31.04 6.05 -9.55
CA VAL A 228 -32.43 6.37 -9.11
C VAL A 228 -33.04 7.49 -9.96
N THR A 229 -32.24 8.33 -10.62
CA THR A 229 -32.75 9.44 -11.47
C THR A 229 -33.05 9.04 -12.92
N LEU A 230 -32.74 7.80 -13.32
CA LEU A 230 -32.97 7.27 -14.67
C LEU A 230 -34.07 6.20 -14.74
N GLY A 231 -34.84 6.01 -13.68
CA GLY A 231 -36.04 5.15 -13.61
C GLY A 231 -37.28 5.98 -13.44
#